data_9b5872bbf14ddc10c832daabf91a555c
#
_entry.id   9b5872bbf14ddc10c832daabf91a555c
#
_cell.length_a   1.000
_cell.length_b   1.000
_cell.length_c   1.000
_cell.angle_alpha   90.00
_cell.angle_beta   90.00
_cell.angle_gamma   90.00
#
_symmetry.space_group_name_H-M   'P 1'
#
loop_
_entity.id
_entity.type
_entity.pdbx_description
1 polymer ?
#
loop_
_entity_poly.entity_id
_entity_poly.type
_entity_poly.pdbx_seq_one_letter_code
_entity_poly.pdbx_strand_id
1 'polypeptide(L)'
;DGNEAKFELIVEASAMNGTIIESYSEGEQVSWSNVTIDFDFSKTFATDGLVTFGVDLMDGSMPVTSDASTGSTVSIEFFEHGIYDITAYAIDASSQQLNTSFTIQIELRMDWTESNTNEPQTLMFNPNPANGGVHPLLVVINSTIENPTLFDEFGVGGQSVEFSWNIADEYNDVCQSKRSQVNDGESVTWDTIHFNT
;
A
#
# COMPACT_ATOMS: atom_id res chain seq x y z
N ASP A 1 42.47 -0.50 -32.06
CA ASP A 1 41.66 -0.08 -30.92
C ASP A 1 40.20 -0.08 -31.36
N GLY A 2 39.53 -1.22 -31.12
CA GLY A 2 38.10 -1.34 -31.42
C GLY A 2 37.31 -0.44 -30.46
N ASN A 3 36.62 0.54 -31.03
CA ASN A 3 35.63 1.30 -30.28
C ASN A 3 34.43 0.36 -30.06
N GLU A 4 34.45 -0.42 -28.98
CA GLU A 4 33.31 -1.24 -28.63
C GLU A 4 32.13 -0.29 -28.34
N ALA A 5 31.00 -0.56 -29.02
CA ALA A 5 29.76 0.14 -28.75
C ALA A 5 29.42 -0.01 -27.27
N LYS A 6 29.39 1.11 -26.58
CA LYS A 6 29.09 1.10 -25.15
C LYS A 6 27.58 1.23 -24.96
N PHE A 7 26.99 0.26 -24.29
CA PHE A 7 25.63 0.34 -23.78
C PHE A 7 25.63 0.17 -22.26
N GLU A 8 25.11 1.14 -21.54
CA GLU A 8 25.07 1.14 -20.07
C GLU A 8 23.65 1.50 -19.62
N LEU A 9 23.04 0.59 -18.87
CA LEU A 9 21.70 0.80 -18.32
C LEU A 9 21.83 1.35 -16.90
N ILE A 10 21.27 2.54 -16.68
CA ILE A 10 21.16 3.19 -15.39
C ILE A 10 19.70 3.60 -15.21
N VAL A 11 19.04 3.03 -14.19
CA VAL A 11 17.65 3.29 -13.87
C VAL A 11 17.53 3.67 -12.40
N GLU A 12 16.84 4.75 -12.13
CA GLU A 12 16.52 5.22 -10.78
C GLU A 12 15.00 5.17 -10.57
N ALA A 13 14.55 4.41 -9.56
CA ALA A 13 13.15 4.44 -9.17
C ALA A 13 12.90 5.61 -8.21
N SER A 14 11.77 6.30 -8.36
CA SER A 14 11.39 7.43 -7.49
C SER A 14 11.16 6.98 -6.04
N ALA A 15 10.75 5.73 -5.83
CA ALA A 15 10.64 5.07 -4.53
C ALA A 15 10.75 3.56 -4.69
N MET A 16 11.11 2.85 -3.61
CA MET A 16 11.11 1.38 -3.53
C MET A 16 9.95 0.84 -2.71
N ASN A 17 9.13 1.74 -2.19
CA ASN A 17 7.91 1.41 -1.43
C ASN A 17 6.84 2.46 -1.64
N GLY A 18 5.61 2.10 -1.27
CA GLY A 18 4.47 3.00 -1.26
C GLY A 18 3.35 2.45 -0.39
N THR A 19 2.32 3.27 -0.16
CA THR A 19 1.17 2.87 0.65
C THR A 19 -0.12 3.22 -0.09
N ILE A 20 -0.91 2.21 -0.38
CA ILE A 20 -2.30 2.38 -0.81
C ILE A 20 -3.12 2.70 0.43
N ILE A 21 -3.97 3.72 0.33
CA ILE A 21 -4.84 4.14 1.42
C ILE A 21 -6.29 3.96 1.00
N GLU A 22 -7.01 3.18 1.79
CA GLU A 22 -8.46 3.03 1.69
C GLU A 22 -9.10 3.68 2.91
N SER A 23 -10.09 4.53 2.70
CA SER A 23 -10.81 5.19 3.79
C SER A 23 -12.29 4.81 3.75
N TYR A 24 -12.81 4.48 4.92
CA TYR A 24 -14.19 4.06 5.13
C TYR A 24 -14.86 4.95 6.18
N SER A 25 -16.12 5.28 5.96
CA SER A 25 -16.98 5.98 6.91
C SER A 25 -18.32 5.29 6.97
N GLU A 26 -18.79 4.97 8.18
CA GLU A 26 -20.08 4.29 8.42
C GLU A 26 -20.26 3.02 7.57
N GLY A 27 -19.15 2.26 7.35
CA GLY A 27 -19.15 1.04 6.55
C GLY A 27 -19.03 1.22 5.04
N GLU A 28 -19.06 2.45 4.54
CA GLU A 28 -18.95 2.75 3.11
C GLU A 28 -17.53 3.24 2.76
N GLN A 29 -16.98 2.77 1.65
CA GLN A 29 -15.69 3.28 1.16
C GLN A 29 -15.86 4.69 0.61
N VAL A 30 -15.18 5.66 1.22
CA VAL A 30 -15.30 7.09 0.86
C VAL A 30 -14.12 7.59 0.04
N SER A 31 -12.96 6.96 0.15
CA SER A 31 -11.80 7.27 -0.69
C SER A 31 -10.87 6.08 -0.87
N TRP A 32 -10.05 6.17 -1.93
CA TRP A 32 -9.04 5.20 -2.26
C TRP A 32 -7.91 5.91 -3.03
N SER A 33 -6.65 5.50 -2.81
CA SER A 33 -5.50 6.00 -3.55
C SER A 33 -4.65 4.86 -4.07
N ASN A 34 -4.11 5.00 -5.28
CA ASN A 34 -3.07 4.15 -5.83
C ASN A 34 -1.67 4.70 -5.47
N VAL A 35 -0.65 3.93 -5.82
CA VAL A 35 0.76 4.33 -5.73
C VAL A 35 1.33 4.40 -7.13
N THR A 36 1.96 5.52 -7.49
CA THR A 36 2.71 5.66 -8.75
C THR A 36 4.20 5.69 -8.44
N ILE A 37 4.97 4.88 -9.14
CA ILE A 37 6.44 4.87 -9.07
C ILE A 37 6.99 5.14 -10.47
N ASP A 38 7.84 6.16 -10.55
CA ASP A 38 8.51 6.56 -11.77
C ASP A 38 9.90 5.94 -11.85
N PHE A 39 10.23 5.37 -13.01
CA PHE A 39 11.53 4.82 -13.35
C PHE A 39 12.22 5.78 -14.32
N ASP A 40 13.28 6.44 -13.86
CA ASP A 40 14.05 7.40 -14.63
C ASP A 40 15.26 6.71 -15.31
N PHE A 41 15.27 6.72 -16.64
CA PHE A 41 16.31 6.20 -17.51
C PHE A 41 17.23 7.30 -18.06
N SER A 42 17.12 8.54 -17.60
CA SER A 42 17.83 9.70 -18.18
C SER A 42 19.36 9.56 -18.18
N LYS A 43 19.90 8.70 -17.32
CA LYS A 43 21.34 8.40 -17.25
C LYS A 43 21.77 7.19 -18.08
N THR A 44 20.81 6.48 -18.68
CA THR A 44 21.09 5.35 -19.60
C THR A 44 21.69 5.86 -20.88
N PHE A 45 22.70 5.14 -21.36
CA PHE A 45 23.44 5.52 -22.57
C PHE A 45 23.71 4.33 -23.47
N ALA A 46 23.55 4.54 -24.78
CA ALA A 46 23.98 3.61 -25.82
C ALA A 46 24.63 4.37 -26.99
N THR A 47 25.79 3.87 -27.46
CA THR A 47 26.51 4.48 -28.60
C THR A 47 25.67 4.49 -29.87
N ASP A 48 24.88 3.43 -30.09
CA ASP A 48 24.04 3.30 -31.30
C ASP A 48 22.68 4.03 -31.16
N GLY A 49 22.46 4.71 -29.99
CA GLY A 49 21.21 5.39 -29.63
C GLY A 49 20.21 4.47 -28.98
N LEU A 50 19.37 5.06 -28.15
CA LEU A 50 18.31 4.36 -27.39
C LEU A 50 17.00 4.43 -28.17
N VAL A 51 16.21 3.36 -28.15
CA VAL A 51 14.93 3.24 -28.86
C VAL A 51 13.78 3.11 -27.87
N THR A 52 13.90 2.25 -26.88
CA THR A 52 12.80 1.93 -25.96
C THR A 52 13.28 1.80 -24.54
N PHE A 53 12.52 2.37 -23.61
CA PHE A 53 12.56 2.06 -22.18
C PHE A 53 11.34 1.24 -21.81
N GLY A 54 11.48 0.29 -20.90
CA GLY A 54 10.36 -0.52 -20.45
C GLY A 54 10.50 -0.98 -19.02
N VAL A 55 9.34 -1.24 -18.41
CA VAL A 55 9.20 -1.86 -17.09
C VAL A 55 8.19 -2.99 -17.20
N ASP A 56 8.62 -4.19 -16.82
CA ASP A 56 7.84 -5.41 -16.79
C ASP A 56 7.55 -5.77 -15.33
N LEU A 57 6.28 -5.89 -14.97
CA LEU A 57 5.83 -6.29 -13.63
C LEU A 57 6.02 -7.78 -13.34
N MET A 58 6.41 -8.56 -14.35
CA MET A 58 6.63 -10.02 -14.26
C MET A 58 5.39 -10.81 -13.79
N ASP A 59 4.21 -10.22 -13.91
CA ASP A 59 2.90 -10.80 -13.53
C ASP A 59 2.15 -11.43 -14.72
N GLY A 60 2.78 -11.43 -15.91
CA GLY A 60 2.21 -11.91 -17.17
C GLY A 60 1.46 -10.84 -17.95
N SER A 61 1.37 -9.61 -17.46
CA SER A 61 0.89 -8.46 -18.23
C SER A 61 1.94 -8.02 -19.27
N MET A 62 1.51 -7.15 -20.20
CA MET A 62 2.47 -6.55 -21.14
C MET A 62 3.29 -5.48 -20.42
N PRO A 63 4.62 -5.41 -20.69
CA PRO A 63 5.46 -4.35 -20.15
C PRO A 63 4.95 -2.96 -20.52
N VAL A 64 5.05 -2.03 -19.58
CA VAL A 64 4.83 -0.61 -19.85
C VAL A 64 6.07 -0.04 -20.52
N THR A 65 5.92 0.62 -21.66
CA THR A 65 7.04 1.12 -22.47
C THR A 65 6.93 2.59 -22.80
N SER A 66 8.08 3.24 -22.99
CA SER A 66 8.22 4.60 -23.49
C SER A 66 9.21 4.61 -24.66
N ASP A 67 8.91 5.38 -25.70
CA ASP A 67 9.84 5.67 -26.78
C ASP A 67 10.94 6.63 -26.27
N ALA A 68 12.21 6.22 -26.40
CA ALA A 68 13.34 6.98 -25.90
C ALA A 68 13.49 8.38 -26.55
N SER A 69 12.88 8.59 -27.72
CA SER A 69 12.84 9.91 -28.38
C SER A 69 11.83 10.88 -27.77
N THR A 70 10.86 10.37 -26.99
CA THR A 70 9.77 11.17 -26.40
C THR A 70 9.94 11.43 -24.91
N GLY A 71 10.70 10.60 -24.21
CA GLY A 71 10.93 10.75 -22.78
C GLY A 71 11.83 9.66 -22.21
N SER A 72 12.34 9.89 -21.03
CA SER A 72 13.23 8.97 -20.31
C SER A 72 12.59 8.38 -19.04
N THR A 73 11.28 8.54 -18.87
CA THR A 73 10.58 8.05 -17.67
C THR A 73 9.50 7.05 -18.06
N VAL A 74 9.41 5.98 -17.30
CA VAL A 74 8.29 5.02 -17.34
C VAL A 74 7.61 5.03 -15.97
N SER A 75 6.30 5.33 -15.95
CA SER A 75 5.50 5.39 -14.72
C SER A 75 4.67 4.12 -14.57
N ILE A 76 4.70 3.52 -13.41
CA ILE A 76 3.91 2.34 -13.04
C ILE A 76 2.95 2.70 -11.93
N GLU A 77 1.67 2.35 -12.13
CA GLU A 77 0.64 2.48 -11.10
C GLU A 77 0.38 1.13 -10.43
N PHE A 78 0.44 1.12 -9.10
CA PHE A 78 0.12 -0.05 -8.27
C PHE A 78 -1.24 0.16 -7.63
N PHE A 79 -2.14 -0.79 -7.84
CA PHE A 79 -3.52 -0.76 -7.37
C PHE A 79 -3.76 -1.69 -6.20
N GLU A 80 -2.80 -2.56 -5.91
CA GLU A 80 -2.90 -3.62 -4.91
C GLU A 80 -1.63 -3.68 -4.07
N HIS A 81 -1.78 -4.01 -2.80
CA HIS A 81 -0.64 -4.21 -1.91
C HIS A 81 0.10 -5.51 -2.23
N GLY A 82 1.38 -5.56 -1.92
CA GLY A 82 2.21 -6.73 -2.14
C GLY A 82 3.68 -6.40 -2.38
N ILE A 83 4.46 -7.44 -2.61
CA ILE A 83 5.85 -7.33 -3.03
C ILE A 83 5.90 -7.64 -4.53
N TYR A 84 6.48 -6.74 -5.30
CA TYR A 84 6.60 -6.82 -6.75
C TYR A 84 8.07 -6.91 -7.14
N ASP A 85 8.47 -8.05 -7.72
CA ASP A 85 9.77 -8.19 -8.36
C ASP A 85 9.59 -7.82 -9.83
N ILE A 86 10.14 -6.69 -10.22
CA ILE A 86 9.97 -6.10 -11.54
C ILE A 86 11.28 -6.01 -12.30
N THR A 87 11.21 -5.94 -13.61
CA THR A 87 12.37 -5.79 -14.49
C THR A 87 12.25 -4.50 -15.30
N ALA A 88 13.19 -3.57 -15.11
CA ALA A 88 13.35 -2.42 -15.98
C ALA A 88 14.38 -2.73 -17.06
N TYR A 89 14.15 -2.26 -18.28
CA TYR A 89 15.03 -2.52 -19.41
C TYR A 89 15.12 -1.34 -20.39
N ALA A 90 16.20 -1.32 -21.13
CA ALA A 90 16.34 -0.44 -22.29
C ALA A 90 16.79 -1.22 -23.52
N ILE A 91 16.37 -0.76 -24.70
CA ILE A 91 16.71 -1.34 -26.01
C ILE A 91 17.37 -0.25 -26.84
N ASP A 92 18.52 -0.58 -27.45
CA ASP A 92 19.24 0.31 -28.38
C ASP A 92 18.82 0.09 -29.84
N ALA A 93 19.35 0.91 -30.75
CA ALA A 93 19.06 0.82 -32.17
C ALA A 93 19.64 -0.44 -32.85
N SER A 94 20.58 -1.13 -32.21
CA SER A 94 21.09 -2.43 -32.68
C SER A 94 20.23 -3.62 -32.20
N SER A 95 19.13 -3.34 -31.47
CA SER A 95 18.24 -4.33 -30.83
C SER A 95 18.91 -5.08 -29.65
N GLN A 96 19.98 -4.53 -29.08
CA GLN A 96 20.54 -5.03 -27.83
C GLN A 96 19.65 -4.56 -26.68
N GLN A 97 19.36 -5.45 -25.72
CA GLN A 97 18.59 -5.16 -24.52
C GLN A 97 19.44 -5.39 -23.27
N LEU A 98 19.40 -4.43 -22.36
CA LEU A 98 19.93 -4.57 -21.00
C LEU A 98 18.79 -4.47 -19.99
N ASN A 99 18.91 -5.25 -18.92
CA ASN A 99 17.88 -5.36 -17.88
C ASN A 99 18.48 -5.10 -16.49
N THR A 100 17.66 -4.59 -15.60
CA THR A 100 17.93 -4.50 -14.16
C THR A 100 16.66 -4.81 -13.39
N SER A 101 16.80 -5.38 -12.19
CA SER A 101 15.63 -5.77 -11.38
C SER A 101 15.47 -4.88 -10.16
N PHE A 102 14.21 -4.69 -9.75
CA PHE A 102 13.81 -3.97 -8.56
C PHE A 102 12.82 -4.80 -7.76
N THR A 103 12.87 -4.69 -6.44
CA THR A 103 11.82 -5.20 -5.56
C THR A 103 11.08 -4.00 -4.96
N ILE A 104 9.81 -3.87 -5.27
CA ILE A 104 8.94 -2.79 -4.81
C ILE A 104 7.98 -3.35 -3.76
N GLN A 105 7.87 -2.68 -2.62
CA GLN A 105 6.96 -3.04 -1.56
C GLN A 105 5.79 -2.05 -1.51
N ILE A 106 4.58 -2.53 -1.72
CA ILE A 106 3.35 -1.73 -1.60
C ILE A 106 2.58 -2.22 -0.37
N GLU A 107 2.37 -1.31 0.57
CA GLU A 107 1.61 -1.55 1.80
C GLU A 107 0.14 -1.14 1.63
N LEU A 108 -0.76 -1.74 2.41
CA LEU A 108 -2.14 -1.32 2.54
C LEU A 108 -2.35 -0.65 3.90
N ARG A 109 -2.92 0.55 3.88
CA ARG A 109 -3.46 1.23 5.05
C ARG A 109 -4.98 1.36 4.89
N MET A 110 -5.71 0.98 5.91
CA MET A 110 -7.15 1.15 5.97
C MET A 110 -7.49 2.11 7.11
N ASP A 111 -8.14 3.22 6.77
CA ASP A 111 -8.65 4.21 7.72
C ASP A 111 -10.16 3.99 7.87
N TRP A 112 -10.62 3.70 9.09
CA TRP A 112 -12.02 3.40 9.38
C TRP A 112 -12.57 4.34 10.44
N THR A 113 -13.74 4.93 10.16
CA THR A 113 -14.44 5.80 11.10
C THR A 113 -15.92 5.44 11.18
N GLU A 114 -16.43 5.40 12.40
CA GLU A 114 -17.86 5.33 12.69
C GLU A 114 -18.20 6.29 13.83
N SER A 115 -19.40 6.85 13.78
CA SER A 115 -19.85 7.80 14.79
C SER A 115 -21.28 7.47 15.26
N ASN A 116 -21.59 7.90 16.47
CA ASN A 116 -22.92 7.78 17.08
C ASN A 116 -23.52 6.37 17.06
N THR A 117 -22.67 5.34 17.16
CA THR A 117 -23.09 3.94 17.20
C THR A 117 -22.77 3.29 18.54
N ASN A 118 -23.64 2.41 19.02
CA ASN A 118 -23.40 1.48 20.12
C ASN A 118 -23.14 0.04 19.61
N GLU A 119 -23.23 -0.16 18.29
CA GLU A 119 -23.01 -1.44 17.61
C GLU A 119 -22.08 -1.20 16.41
N PRO A 120 -20.77 -0.97 16.65
CA PRO A 120 -19.83 -0.74 15.57
C PRO A 120 -19.71 -1.97 14.67
N GLN A 121 -19.54 -1.70 13.37
CA GLN A 121 -19.41 -2.74 12.38
C GLN A 121 -18.04 -3.42 12.46
N THR A 122 -17.99 -4.66 12.00
CA THR A 122 -16.73 -5.38 11.86
C THR A 122 -16.03 -4.95 10.57
N LEU A 123 -14.80 -4.45 10.70
CA LEU A 123 -13.92 -4.23 9.55
C LEU A 123 -13.37 -5.57 9.06
N MET A 124 -13.76 -5.97 7.86
CA MET A 124 -13.23 -7.16 7.20
C MET A 124 -12.18 -6.76 6.18
N PHE A 125 -11.03 -7.41 6.21
CA PHE A 125 -9.97 -7.18 5.23
C PHE A 125 -9.28 -8.48 4.86
N ASN A 126 -8.74 -8.54 3.64
CA ASN A 126 -7.94 -9.66 3.18
C ASN A 126 -6.46 -9.26 3.19
N PRO A 127 -5.62 -9.85 4.06
CA PRO A 127 -4.20 -9.54 4.10
C PRO A 127 -3.41 -10.14 2.93
N ASN A 128 -3.99 -11.09 2.18
CA ASN A 128 -3.29 -11.75 1.09
C ASN A 128 -3.19 -10.83 -0.14
N PRO A 129 -1.98 -10.59 -0.66
CA PRO A 129 -1.81 -9.82 -1.88
C PRO A 129 -2.47 -10.48 -3.09
N ALA A 130 -3.18 -9.70 -3.91
CA ALA A 130 -3.83 -10.22 -5.11
C ALA A 130 -2.84 -10.64 -6.21
N ASN A 131 -1.60 -10.13 -6.17
CA ASN A 131 -0.53 -10.53 -7.07
C ASN A 131 0.02 -11.95 -6.79
N GLY A 132 -0.53 -12.66 -5.79
CA GLY A 132 -0.08 -14.00 -5.40
C GLY A 132 1.25 -14.01 -4.63
N GLY A 133 1.74 -12.85 -4.21
CA GLY A 133 2.95 -12.70 -3.42
C GLY A 133 2.78 -13.16 -1.96
N VAL A 134 3.85 -13.04 -1.20
CA VAL A 134 3.87 -13.43 0.22
C VAL A 134 2.95 -12.48 1.01
N HIS A 135 2.10 -13.04 1.87
CA HIS A 135 1.26 -12.26 2.77
C HIS A 135 2.11 -11.43 3.77
N PRO A 136 1.61 -10.30 4.28
CA PRO A 136 2.34 -9.49 5.24
C PRO A 136 2.62 -10.28 6.52
N LEU A 137 3.81 -10.05 7.10
CA LEU A 137 4.23 -10.71 8.33
C LEU A 137 3.43 -10.24 9.55
N LEU A 138 2.90 -9.03 9.47
CA LEU A 138 2.18 -8.42 10.58
C LEU A 138 1.12 -7.43 10.10
N VAL A 139 0.12 -7.22 10.94
CA VAL A 139 -0.89 -6.17 10.82
C VAL A 139 -0.77 -5.27 12.04
N VAL A 140 -0.61 -3.97 11.80
CA VAL A 140 -0.59 -2.95 12.86
C VAL A 140 -1.99 -2.38 12.97
N ILE A 141 -2.53 -2.36 14.19
CA ILE A 141 -3.86 -1.84 14.47
C ILE A 141 -3.74 -0.73 15.51
N ASN A 142 -4.27 0.44 15.16
CA ASN A 142 -4.49 1.55 16.05
C ASN A 142 -5.98 1.86 16.03
N SER A 143 -6.67 1.67 17.17
CA SER A 143 -8.11 1.90 17.28
C SER A 143 -8.41 2.75 18.50
N THR A 144 -9.10 3.87 18.29
CA THR A 144 -9.51 4.79 19.34
C THR A 144 -11.02 4.82 19.44
N ILE A 145 -11.53 4.65 20.65
CA ILE A 145 -12.95 4.83 20.99
C ILE A 145 -13.08 6.08 21.83
N GLU A 146 -14.00 6.94 21.42
CA GLU A 146 -14.35 8.18 22.12
C GLU A 146 -15.77 8.06 22.67
N ASN A 147 -15.95 8.52 23.92
CA ASN A 147 -17.26 8.69 24.52
C ASN A 147 -17.48 10.18 24.81
N PRO A 148 -17.95 10.96 23.82
CA PRO A 148 -18.04 12.42 23.94
C PRO A 148 -19.08 12.80 25.00
N THR A 149 -18.77 13.83 25.79
CA THR A 149 -19.71 14.39 26.75
C THR A 149 -20.97 14.91 26.04
N LEU A 150 -22.10 14.33 26.37
CA LEU A 150 -23.38 14.89 25.95
C LEU A 150 -23.74 16.03 26.90
N PHE A 151 -23.76 17.25 26.39
CA PHE A 151 -24.31 18.38 27.13
C PHE A 151 -25.83 18.19 27.25
N ASP A 152 -26.28 17.72 28.38
CA ASP A 152 -27.69 17.78 28.76
C ASP A 152 -27.94 19.09 29.49
N GLU A 153 -28.94 19.86 29.07
CA GLU A 153 -29.39 21.09 29.76
C GLU A 153 -29.77 20.85 31.22
N PHE A 154 -29.92 19.61 31.64
CA PHE A 154 -30.28 19.20 32.99
C PHE A 154 -29.10 18.70 33.84
N GLY A 155 -27.85 18.72 33.30
CA GLY A 155 -26.64 18.41 34.06
C GLY A 155 -26.52 16.94 34.52
N VAL A 156 -27.19 16.02 33.85
CA VAL A 156 -27.02 14.58 34.09
C VAL A 156 -25.79 14.16 33.28
N GLY A 157 -24.68 13.86 33.96
CA GLY A 157 -23.46 13.41 33.33
C GLY A 157 -23.68 12.18 32.44
N GLY A 158 -22.92 12.07 31.37
CA GLY A 158 -22.94 10.93 30.44
C GLY A 158 -22.63 9.61 31.16
N GLN A 159 -22.98 8.51 30.54
CA GLN A 159 -22.70 7.17 31.08
C GLN A 159 -21.36 6.66 30.55
N SER A 160 -20.63 5.93 31.39
CA SER A 160 -19.50 5.16 30.89
C SER A 160 -19.99 3.99 30.04
N VAL A 161 -19.24 3.69 28.97
CA VAL A 161 -19.49 2.56 28.08
C VAL A 161 -18.38 1.52 28.22
N GLU A 162 -18.74 0.23 28.18
CA GLU A 162 -17.77 -0.85 28.08
C GLU A 162 -17.61 -1.21 26.61
N PHE A 163 -16.36 -1.29 26.13
CA PHE A 163 -16.02 -1.63 24.77
C PHE A 163 -15.08 -2.83 24.72
N SER A 164 -15.32 -3.71 23.74
CA SER A 164 -14.47 -4.87 23.47
C SER A 164 -13.96 -4.81 22.02
N TRP A 165 -12.64 -4.87 21.86
CA TRP A 165 -11.99 -5.11 20.58
C TRP A 165 -11.67 -6.59 20.42
N ASN A 166 -11.88 -7.13 19.24
CA ASN A 166 -11.51 -8.48 18.90
C ASN A 166 -10.85 -8.50 17.51
N ILE A 167 -9.74 -9.20 17.41
CA ILE A 167 -9.17 -9.63 16.13
C ILE A 167 -9.51 -11.11 16.00
N ALA A 168 -10.21 -11.47 14.93
CA ALA A 168 -10.62 -12.83 14.67
C ALA A 168 -10.16 -13.25 13.27
N ASP A 169 -9.92 -14.54 13.09
CA ASP A 169 -9.62 -15.14 11.80
C ASP A 169 -10.88 -15.38 10.95
N GLU A 170 -10.71 -16.01 9.80
CA GLU A 170 -11.80 -16.32 8.86
C GLU A 170 -12.84 -17.32 9.41
N TYR A 171 -12.51 -18.03 10.49
CA TYR A 171 -13.41 -18.97 11.19
C TYR A 171 -14.13 -18.31 12.38
N ASN A 172 -13.91 -17.00 12.61
CA ASN A 172 -14.33 -16.24 13.79
C ASN A 172 -13.66 -16.69 15.10
N ASP A 173 -12.52 -17.34 15.03
CA ASP A 173 -11.72 -17.63 16.20
C ASP A 173 -10.95 -16.38 16.63
N VAL A 174 -11.17 -15.95 17.89
CA VAL A 174 -10.57 -14.72 18.41
C VAL A 174 -9.08 -14.94 18.70
N CYS A 175 -8.22 -14.28 17.91
CA CYS A 175 -6.77 -14.32 18.06
C CYS A 175 -6.27 -13.36 19.13
N GLN A 176 -6.86 -12.17 19.23
CA GLN A 176 -6.55 -11.15 20.22
C GLN A 176 -7.81 -10.43 20.66
N SER A 177 -7.84 -9.99 21.93
CA SER A 177 -8.93 -9.18 22.44
C SER A 177 -8.46 -8.18 23.49
N LYS A 178 -9.18 -7.06 23.60
CA LYS A 178 -9.04 -6.07 24.67
C LYS A 178 -10.43 -5.60 25.09
N ARG A 179 -10.64 -5.42 26.40
CA ARG A 179 -11.81 -4.74 26.94
C ARG A 179 -11.39 -3.49 27.68
N SER A 180 -12.19 -2.46 27.59
CA SER A 180 -11.97 -1.21 28.33
C SER A 180 -13.30 -0.53 28.63
N GLN A 181 -13.32 0.20 29.74
CA GLN A 181 -14.38 1.14 30.07
C GLN A 181 -13.94 2.52 29.59
N VAL A 182 -14.82 3.24 28.88
CA VAL A 182 -14.61 4.60 28.42
C VAL A 182 -15.60 5.49 29.17
N ASN A 183 -15.09 6.36 30.05
CA ASN A 183 -15.95 7.25 30.80
C ASN A 183 -16.44 8.40 29.93
N ASP A 184 -17.47 9.09 30.40
CA ASP A 184 -18.00 10.28 29.74
C ASP A 184 -16.91 11.34 29.53
N GLY A 185 -16.78 11.85 28.31
CA GLY A 185 -15.76 12.80 27.89
C GLY A 185 -14.34 12.23 27.70
N GLU A 186 -14.17 10.92 27.81
CA GLU A 186 -12.86 10.27 27.65
C GLU A 186 -12.73 9.51 26.35
N SER A 187 -11.49 9.16 26.02
CA SER A 187 -11.14 8.26 24.91
C SER A 187 -10.17 7.16 25.38
N VAL A 188 -10.23 6.03 24.73
CA VAL A 188 -9.30 4.91 24.98
C VAL A 188 -8.80 4.38 23.64
N THR A 189 -7.47 4.24 23.54
CA THR A 189 -6.82 3.69 22.34
C THR A 189 -6.31 2.28 22.61
N TRP A 190 -6.46 1.42 21.60
CA TRP A 190 -5.81 0.13 21.53
C TRP A 190 -4.81 0.12 20.37
N ASP A 191 -3.52 0.12 20.72
CA ASP A 191 -2.41 -0.12 19.82
C ASP A 191 -1.98 -1.56 19.94
N THR A 192 -1.94 -2.30 18.85
CA THR A 192 -1.49 -3.69 18.85
C THR A 192 -0.88 -4.09 17.52
N ILE A 193 -0.11 -5.16 17.56
CA ILE A 193 0.44 -5.83 16.38
C ILE A 193 -0.07 -7.27 16.39
N HIS A 194 -0.64 -7.69 15.29
CA HIS A 194 -1.00 -9.07 15.03
C HIS A 194 0.00 -9.66 14.04
N PHE A 195 0.65 -10.76 14.43
CA PHE A 195 1.56 -11.51 13.56
C PHE A 195 0.76 -12.53 12.76
N ASN A 196 0.90 -12.45 11.45
CA ASN A 196 0.30 -13.39 10.54
C ASN A 196 1.25 -14.60 10.40
N THR A 197 0.94 -15.70 11.08
CA THR A 197 1.80 -16.90 11.18
C THR A 197 1.18 -18.10 10.48
#